data_2e26c6879a465a1300207523484ca5c1
#
_entry.id   2e26c6879a465a1300207523484ca5c1
#
_cell.length_a   1.000
_cell.length_b   1.000
_cell.length_c   1.000
_cell.angle_alpha   90.00
_cell.angle_beta   90.00
_cell.angle_gamma   90.00
#
_symmetry.space_group_name_H-M   'P 1'
#
loop_
_entity.id
_entity.type
_entity.pdbx_description
1 polymer ?
#
loop_
_entity_poly.entity_id
_entity_poly.type
_entity_poly.pdbx_seq_one_letter_code
_entity_poly.pdbx_strand_id
1 'polypeptide(L)'
;MLRIVLFTLVFMLSNFLSAQVGLKEVFVEKYYTLAKNDYQKSNVSGAKEKGLVTYRIYVELDSGYTLQAVYGMPSHPLKISSSEVFYNHPGIGNTHPNVIPDKALKKNLTILDSWITIGACAESFFAVPLKYQTKALPVVIEWEKGYFENTKGRDSEFSFRDAPGMIYRGTDSLPQLIIYQLDEPLKGLFAESNQSEILVTDGAWACLGKGASAPKSYKNVLLVAQLTTAGKLSYELNLQLGTPDGKSIRYVASNPTTEELTHPSLTQKPKK
;
A
#
# COMPACT_ATOMS: atom_id res chain seq x y z
N MET A 1 -19.09 70.29 4.01
CA MET A 1 -18.64 69.26 3.06
C MET A 1 -17.86 68.19 3.85
N LEU A 2 -18.55 67.12 4.21
CA LEU A 2 -17.98 66.02 5.02
C LEU A 2 -17.47 64.94 4.08
N ARG A 3 -16.14 64.70 4.04
CA ARG A 3 -15.54 63.63 3.27
C ARG A 3 -15.56 62.32 4.11
N ILE A 4 -16.43 61.41 3.74
CA ILE A 4 -16.45 60.08 4.27
C ILE A 4 -15.34 59.28 3.60
N VAL A 5 -14.34 58.91 4.37
CA VAL A 5 -13.28 57.95 3.93
C VAL A 5 -13.78 56.55 4.25
N LEU A 6 -14.17 55.83 3.19
CA LEU A 6 -14.57 54.44 3.26
C LEU A 6 -13.32 53.56 3.35
N PHE A 7 -12.99 53.08 4.56
CA PHE A 7 -11.98 52.05 4.76
C PHE A 7 -12.51 50.69 4.32
N THR A 8 -12.20 50.28 3.12
CA THR A 8 -12.44 48.89 2.66
C THR A 8 -11.42 47.99 3.32
N LEU A 9 -11.84 47.30 4.38
CA LEU A 9 -11.08 46.23 5.03
C LEU A 9 -11.08 45.02 4.09
N VAL A 10 -10.04 44.87 3.28
CA VAL A 10 -9.81 43.64 2.49
C VAL A 10 -9.36 42.57 3.47
N PHE A 11 -10.29 41.71 3.86
CA PHE A 11 -9.99 40.45 4.53
C PHE A 11 -9.28 39.58 3.49
N MET A 12 -7.95 39.59 3.47
CA MET A 12 -7.17 38.53 2.84
C MET A 12 -7.42 37.27 3.63
N LEU A 13 -8.30 36.44 3.15
CA LEU A 13 -8.33 35.02 3.48
C LEU A 13 -7.01 34.42 2.95
N SER A 14 -5.99 34.47 3.78
CA SER A 14 -4.81 33.63 3.61
C SER A 14 -5.28 32.18 3.80
N ASN A 15 -5.63 31.54 2.68
CA ASN A 15 -5.62 30.10 2.61
C ASN A 15 -4.20 29.67 2.94
N PHE A 16 -3.95 29.33 4.20
CA PHE A 16 -2.80 28.54 4.56
C PHE A 16 -2.99 27.20 3.82
N LEU A 17 -2.47 27.12 2.58
CA LEU A 17 -2.05 25.86 2.05
C LEU A 17 -0.98 25.37 3.03
N SER A 18 -1.38 24.60 4.02
CA SER A 18 -0.45 23.83 4.80
C SER A 18 0.26 22.96 3.77
N ALA A 19 1.49 23.31 3.43
CA ALA A 19 2.32 22.49 2.57
C ALA A 19 2.32 21.10 3.24
N GLN A 20 1.73 20.12 2.58
CA GLN A 20 1.65 18.77 3.10
C GLN A 20 3.09 18.24 3.16
N VAL A 21 3.65 18.21 4.36
CA VAL A 21 5.07 17.98 4.61
C VAL A 21 5.30 16.48 4.79
N GLY A 22 6.05 15.88 3.89
CA GLY A 22 6.53 14.50 4.05
C GLY A 22 5.70 13.43 3.32
N LEU A 23 4.37 13.46 3.39
CA LEU A 23 3.49 12.56 2.64
C LEU A 23 3.10 13.20 1.31
N LYS A 24 3.48 12.58 0.20
CA LYS A 24 3.06 13.03 -1.12
C LYS A 24 1.75 12.42 -1.56
N GLU A 25 1.66 11.09 -1.45
CA GLU A 25 0.51 10.36 -1.94
C GLU A 25 0.45 8.96 -1.33
N VAL A 26 -0.76 8.46 -1.13
CA VAL A 26 -1.07 7.03 -1.05
C VAL A 26 -1.80 6.64 -2.33
N PHE A 27 -1.32 5.63 -3.02
CA PHE A 27 -1.93 5.18 -4.27
C PHE A 27 -2.01 3.66 -4.37
N VAL A 28 -2.94 3.19 -5.20
CA VAL A 28 -3.14 1.77 -5.48
C VAL A 28 -2.65 1.45 -6.88
N GLU A 29 -1.82 0.43 -6.96
CA GLU A 29 -1.42 -0.21 -8.22
C GLU A 29 -2.25 -1.47 -8.44
N LYS A 30 -2.87 -1.61 -9.59
CA LYS A 30 -3.42 -2.89 -10.05
C LYS A 30 -2.25 -3.71 -10.60
N TYR A 31 -1.64 -4.48 -9.72
CA TYR A 31 -0.39 -5.17 -10.01
C TYR A 31 -0.58 -6.35 -10.97
N TYR A 32 -1.60 -7.18 -10.73
CA TYR A 32 -1.84 -8.36 -11.54
C TYR A 32 -3.34 -8.65 -11.67
N THR A 33 -3.77 -9.07 -12.84
CA THR A 33 -5.13 -9.59 -13.05
C THR A 33 -5.03 -11.03 -13.51
N LEU A 34 -5.65 -11.93 -12.75
CA LEU A 34 -5.61 -13.36 -13.03
C LEU A 34 -6.34 -13.69 -14.34
N ALA A 35 -5.61 -14.25 -15.30
CA ALA A 35 -6.15 -14.67 -16.56
C ALA A 35 -6.65 -16.13 -16.51
N LYS A 36 -7.58 -16.48 -17.38
CA LYS A 36 -8.17 -17.84 -17.44
C LYS A 36 -7.12 -18.94 -17.60
N ASN A 37 -6.06 -18.68 -18.34
CA ASN A 37 -4.99 -19.65 -18.60
C ASN A 37 -4.06 -19.86 -17.39
N ASP A 38 -4.02 -18.91 -16.46
CA ASP A 38 -3.17 -19.00 -15.27
C ASP A 38 -3.71 -20.06 -14.30
N TYR A 39 -5.02 -20.29 -14.25
CA TYR A 39 -5.64 -21.36 -13.47
C TYR A 39 -5.18 -22.76 -13.86
N GLN A 40 -4.97 -22.98 -15.16
CA GLN A 40 -4.62 -24.32 -15.67
C GLN A 40 -3.16 -24.68 -15.38
N LYS A 41 -2.30 -23.68 -15.23
CA LYS A 41 -0.87 -23.88 -14.98
C LYS A 41 -0.51 -23.99 -13.51
N SER A 42 -1.36 -23.48 -12.62
CA SER A 42 -0.97 -23.25 -11.23
C SER A 42 -1.49 -24.27 -10.22
N ASN A 43 -2.37 -25.20 -10.59
CA ASN A 43 -3.05 -26.13 -9.66
C ASN A 43 -3.65 -25.41 -8.42
N VAL A 44 -4.10 -24.16 -8.58
CA VAL A 44 -4.71 -23.38 -7.51
C VAL A 44 -6.08 -23.94 -7.23
N SER A 45 -6.12 -24.98 -6.42
CA SER A 45 -7.38 -25.48 -5.86
C SER A 45 -7.97 -24.39 -4.97
N GLY A 46 -9.06 -23.80 -5.39
CA GLY A 46 -9.74 -22.74 -4.63
C GLY A 46 -9.78 -21.38 -5.29
N ALA A 47 -8.87 -21.00 -6.17
CA ALA A 47 -9.03 -19.82 -7.01
C ALA A 47 -10.07 -20.10 -8.12
N LYS A 48 -11.30 -20.38 -7.69
CA LYS A 48 -12.41 -20.73 -8.60
C LYS A 48 -12.84 -19.56 -9.47
N GLU A 49 -12.22 -18.37 -9.37
CA GLU A 49 -12.99 -17.20 -9.75
C GLU A 49 -12.28 -16.33 -10.77
N LYS A 50 -12.98 -16.16 -11.86
CA LYS A 50 -12.73 -15.16 -12.87
C LYS A 50 -12.66 -13.78 -12.19
N GLY A 51 -11.59 -13.04 -12.42
CA GLY A 51 -11.54 -11.63 -12.05
C GLY A 51 -10.79 -11.29 -10.78
N LEU A 52 -10.02 -12.22 -10.18
CA LEU A 52 -9.10 -11.87 -9.10
C LEU A 52 -8.08 -10.84 -9.58
N VAL A 53 -7.94 -9.78 -8.81
CA VAL A 53 -6.98 -8.72 -9.02
C VAL A 53 -6.11 -8.57 -7.78
N THR A 54 -4.81 -8.57 -8.00
CA THR A 54 -3.82 -8.25 -6.96
C THR A 54 -3.57 -6.75 -6.98
N TYR A 55 -3.91 -6.10 -5.90
CA TYR A 55 -3.67 -4.68 -5.65
C TYR A 55 -2.49 -4.49 -4.73
N ARG A 56 -1.67 -3.48 -5.00
CA ARG A 56 -0.58 -3.02 -4.13
C ARG A 56 -0.86 -1.60 -3.69
N ILE A 57 -0.87 -1.37 -2.37
CA ILE A 57 -1.04 -0.04 -1.78
C ILE A 57 0.34 0.51 -1.46
N TYR A 58 0.67 1.64 -2.07
CA TYR A 58 1.95 2.32 -1.90
C TYR A 58 1.79 3.67 -1.20
N VAL A 59 2.83 4.04 -0.46
CA VAL A 59 2.99 5.36 0.15
C VAL A 59 4.19 6.03 -0.51
N GLU A 60 4.00 7.20 -1.11
CA GLU A 60 5.08 8.05 -1.65
C GLU A 60 5.38 9.15 -0.65
N LEU A 61 6.66 9.28 -0.27
CA LEU A 61 7.15 10.26 0.69
C LEU A 61 8.09 11.26 0.02
N ASP A 62 8.21 12.43 0.64
CA ASP A 62 9.26 13.37 0.31
C ASP A 62 10.65 12.82 0.61
N SER A 63 11.66 13.38 -0.06
CA SER A 63 13.05 12.99 0.19
C SER A 63 13.45 13.30 1.64
N GLY A 64 14.12 12.33 2.27
CA GLY A 64 14.56 12.42 3.66
C GLY A 64 13.52 11.99 4.70
N TYR A 65 12.27 11.80 4.33
CA TYR A 65 11.25 11.22 5.20
C TYR A 65 11.29 9.70 5.16
N THR A 66 10.83 9.08 6.24
CA THR A 66 10.74 7.62 6.38
C THR A 66 9.35 7.21 6.82
N LEU A 67 8.90 6.02 6.45
CA LEU A 67 7.70 5.41 6.99
C LEU A 67 8.06 4.62 8.25
N GLN A 68 7.53 5.04 9.38
CA GLN A 68 7.74 4.37 10.66
C GLN A 68 6.67 3.32 10.94
N ALA A 69 5.40 3.66 10.71
CA ALA A 69 4.29 2.77 10.96
C ALA A 69 3.08 3.06 10.06
N VAL A 70 2.31 2.01 9.85
CA VAL A 70 0.91 2.05 9.42
C VAL A 70 0.12 1.51 10.60
N TYR A 71 -0.84 2.27 11.13
CA TYR A 71 -1.43 1.99 12.44
C TYR A 71 -2.92 2.26 12.51
N GLY A 72 -3.58 1.60 13.47
CA GLY A 72 -4.92 1.94 13.91
C GLY A 72 -4.93 2.16 15.43
N MET A 73 -5.75 3.09 15.89
CA MET A 73 -6.01 3.35 17.29
C MET A 73 -7.48 3.66 17.52
N PRO A 74 -7.99 3.61 18.77
CA PRO A 74 -9.42 3.78 19.03
C PRO A 74 -10.02 5.09 18.48
N SER A 75 -9.27 6.19 18.50
CA SER A 75 -9.67 7.48 17.92
C SER A 75 -9.57 7.53 16.40
N HIS A 76 -8.70 6.73 15.80
CA HIS A 76 -8.42 6.67 14.37
C HIS A 76 -8.28 5.21 13.92
N PRO A 77 -9.39 4.45 13.80
CA PRO A 77 -9.32 3.10 13.28
C PRO A 77 -8.74 3.10 11.86
N LEU A 78 -7.85 2.14 11.59
CA LEU A 78 -7.41 1.85 10.24
C LEU A 78 -8.34 0.80 9.65
N LYS A 79 -8.73 1.00 8.41
CA LYS A 79 -9.59 0.07 7.69
C LYS A 79 -9.08 -0.18 6.28
N ILE A 80 -9.00 -1.44 5.89
CA ILE A 80 -8.84 -1.85 4.49
C ILE A 80 -9.95 -2.86 4.20
N SER A 81 -10.73 -2.65 3.16
CA SER A 81 -11.86 -3.53 2.85
C SER A 81 -12.05 -3.72 1.36
N SER A 82 -12.72 -4.80 1.00
CA SER A 82 -13.15 -5.10 -0.35
C SER A 82 -14.63 -5.49 -0.36
N SER A 83 -15.29 -5.34 -1.50
CA SER A 83 -16.67 -5.85 -1.68
C SER A 83 -16.74 -7.36 -1.77
N GLU A 84 -15.60 -8.06 -1.92
CA GLU A 84 -15.46 -9.52 -1.97
C GLU A 84 -14.30 -9.93 -1.06
N VAL A 85 -14.24 -11.20 -0.69
CA VAL A 85 -13.22 -11.74 0.20
C VAL A 85 -11.81 -11.56 -0.37
N PHE A 86 -10.84 -11.43 0.53
CA PHE A 86 -9.43 -11.47 0.16
C PHE A 86 -8.98 -12.90 -0.11
N TYR A 87 -8.18 -13.05 -1.14
CA TYR A 87 -7.60 -14.34 -1.50
C TYR A 87 -6.28 -14.57 -0.77
N ASN A 88 -6.14 -15.74 -0.18
CA ASN A 88 -4.90 -16.24 0.42
C ASN A 88 -4.66 -17.67 -0.01
N HIS A 89 -3.40 -18.00 -0.28
CA HIS A 89 -3.04 -19.34 -0.67
C HIS A 89 -2.93 -20.25 0.56
N PRO A 90 -3.73 -21.32 0.67
CA PRO A 90 -3.83 -22.11 1.90
C PRO A 90 -2.53 -22.85 2.30
N GLY A 91 -1.57 -23.00 1.40
CA GLY A 91 -0.35 -23.76 1.67
C GLY A 91 0.94 -22.92 1.74
N ILE A 92 0.91 -21.66 1.27
CA ILE A 92 2.09 -20.78 1.23
C ILE A 92 1.77 -19.33 1.56
N GLY A 93 0.52 -19.03 1.88
CA GLY A 93 0.09 -17.71 2.33
C GLY A 93 0.76 -17.33 3.64
N ASN A 94 1.11 -16.06 3.78
CA ASN A 94 1.68 -15.52 5.00
C ASN A 94 1.21 -14.09 5.27
N THR A 95 1.24 -13.69 6.55
CA THR A 95 0.82 -12.36 6.99
C THR A 95 1.73 -11.25 6.50
N HIS A 96 2.98 -11.58 6.18
CA HIS A 96 3.97 -10.65 5.69
C HIS A 96 4.98 -11.36 4.78
N PRO A 97 5.45 -10.69 3.73
CA PRO A 97 6.25 -11.32 2.69
C PRO A 97 7.70 -11.61 3.10
N ASN A 98 8.22 -11.01 4.16
CA ASN A 98 9.61 -11.20 4.61
C ASN A 98 9.96 -12.67 4.94
N VAL A 99 8.95 -13.50 5.23
CA VAL A 99 9.13 -14.95 5.49
C VAL A 99 8.77 -15.82 4.29
N ILE A 100 8.38 -15.23 3.16
CA ILE A 100 8.12 -15.98 1.92
C ILE A 100 9.45 -16.23 1.22
N PRO A 101 9.91 -17.50 1.15
CA PRO A 101 11.20 -17.81 0.51
C PRO A 101 11.22 -17.39 -0.96
N ASP A 102 12.32 -16.84 -1.43
CA ASP A 102 12.50 -16.43 -2.83
C ASP A 102 12.16 -17.54 -3.83
N LYS A 103 12.45 -18.80 -3.47
CA LYS A 103 12.07 -19.97 -4.29
C LYS A 103 10.56 -20.13 -4.49
N ALA A 104 9.75 -19.63 -3.56
CA ALA A 104 8.30 -19.72 -3.65
C ALA A 104 7.74 -18.75 -4.70
N LEU A 105 8.43 -17.64 -4.98
CA LEU A 105 8.07 -16.70 -6.05
C LEU A 105 8.12 -17.32 -7.44
N LYS A 106 8.91 -18.39 -7.62
CA LYS A 106 8.96 -19.14 -8.89
C LYS A 106 7.66 -19.88 -9.20
N LYS A 107 6.84 -20.05 -8.18
CA LYS A 107 5.50 -20.62 -8.32
C LYS A 107 4.53 -19.43 -8.36
N ASN A 108 3.97 -19.12 -9.47
CA ASN A 108 3.10 -17.95 -9.75
C ASN A 108 2.02 -17.63 -8.70
N LEU A 109 1.83 -18.52 -7.72
CA LEU A 109 0.80 -18.44 -6.69
C LEU A 109 1.06 -17.36 -5.63
N THR A 110 2.32 -17.05 -5.33
CA THR A 110 2.66 -16.00 -4.34
C THR A 110 2.33 -14.60 -4.83
N ILE A 111 2.18 -14.42 -6.15
CA ILE A 111 1.70 -13.17 -6.73
C ILE A 111 0.26 -12.86 -6.30
N LEU A 112 -0.52 -13.90 -6.02
CA LEU A 112 -1.93 -13.78 -5.66
C LEU A 112 -2.16 -13.70 -4.15
N ASP A 113 -1.13 -13.85 -3.34
CA ASP A 113 -1.29 -13.85 -1.90
C ASP A 113 -1.51 -12.45 -1.35
N SER A 114 -2.27 -12.33 -0.27
CA SER A 114 -2.52 -11.07 0.40
C SER A 114 -1.67 -10.96 1.65
N TRP A 115 -0.99 -9.82 1.85
CA TRP A 115 -0.15 -9.56 3.02
C TRP A 115 -0.03 -8.07 3.31
N ILE A 116 0.45 -7.76 4.53
CA ILE A 116 0.89 -6.42 4.93
C ILE A 116 2.43 -6.37 4.95
N THR A 117 3.00 -5.18 4.74
CA THR A 117 4.45 -5.02 4.66
C THR A 117 4.87 -3.57 4.85
N ILE A 118 6.17 -3.31 4.95
CA ILE A 118 6.79 -2.02 4.65
C ILE A 118 7.94 -2.27 3.69
N GLY A 119 7.66 -2.11 2.39
CA GLY A 119 8.62 -2.19 1.31
C GLY A 119 8.96 -3.59 0.81
N ALA A 120 8.92 -4.63 1.63
CA ALA A 120 9.25 -6.00 1.18
C ALA A 120 8.12 -6.62 0.34
N CYS A 121 8.47 -7.54 -0.55
CA CYS A 121 7.52 -8.40 -1.28
C CYS A 121 7.93 -9.87 -1.33
N ALA A 122 9.07 -10.21 -0.77
CA ALA A 122 9.57 -11.55 -0.47
C ALA A 122 10.78 -11.44 0.46
N GLU A 123 11.35 -12.58 0.85
CA GLU A 123 12.49 -12.71 1.77
C GLU A 123 13.68 -11.80 1.41
N SER A 124 13.98 -11.63 0.12
CA SER A 124 15.12 -10.83 -0.36
C SER A 124 14.72 -9.73 -1.35
N PHE A 125 13.43 -9.51 -1.57
CA PHE A 125 12.94 -8.58 -2.59
C PHE A 125 12.19 -7.40 -2.00
N PHE A 126 12.54 -6.21 -2.50
CA PHE A 126 11.82 -4.97 -2.24
C PHE A 126 10.85 -4.69 -3.38
N ALA A 127 9.64 -4.28 -3.02
CA ALA A 127 8.60 -3.93 -3.99
C ALA A 127 8.82 -2.53 -4.57
N VAL A 128 8.70 -2.42 -5.88
CA VAL A 128 8.74 -1.13 -6.58
C VAL A 128 7.53 -1.01 -7.51
N PRO A 129 6.91 0.16 -7.60
CA PRO A 129 5.81 0.35 -8.54
C PRO A 129 6.25 0.11 -9.98
N LEU A 130 5.40 -0.55 -10.74
CA LEU A 130 5.63 -0.81 -12.16
C LEU A 130 5.90 0.45 -12.96
N LYS A 131 5.23 1.55 -12.62
CA LYS A 131 5.41 2.87 -13.25
C LYS A 131 6.84 3.42 -13.17
N TYR A 132 7.66 2.91 -12.24
CA TYR A 132 9.05 3.33 -12.06
C TYR A 132 10.08 2.35 -12.61
N GLN A 133 9.64 1.20 -13.09
CA GLN A 133 10.50 0.24 -13.77
C GLN A 133 10.61 0.58 -15.27
N THR A 134 11.71 1.22 -15.66
CA THR A 134 11.90 1.84 -16.97
C THR A 134 12.10 0.88 -18.15
N LYS A 135 12.14 -0.42 -17.97
CA LYS A 135 12.65 -1.31 -19.01
C LYS A 135 11.69 -2.27 -19.70
N ALA A 136 10.47 -2.47 -19.28
CA ALA A 136 9.80 -3.62 -19.87
C ALA A 136 8.29 -3.51 -20.11
N LEU A 137 7.54 -2.72 -19.39
CA LEU A 137 6.09 -2.84 -19.47
C LEU A 137 5.41 -1.47 -19.67
N PRO A 138 4.60 -1.30 -20.72
CA PRO A 138 3.73 -0.14 -20.80
C PRO A 138 2.75 -0.21 -19.62
N VAL A 139 2.92 0.68 -18.68
CA VAL A 139 1.93 0.92 -17.63
C VAL A 139 0.89 1.84 -18.20
N VAL A 140 -0.33 1.35 -18.35
CA VAL A 140 -1.47 2.23 -18.64
C VAL A 140 -1.91 2.86 -17.34
N ILE A 141 -1.74 4.16 -17.26
CA ILE A 141 -2.19 4.96 -16.12
C ILE A 141 -3.64 5.35 -16.41
N GLU A 142 -4.58 4.67 -15.76
CA GLU A 142 -5.98 5.08 -15.79
C GLU A 142 -6.29 5.96 -14.58
N TRP A 143 -5.94 7.24 -14.66
CA TRP A 143 -6.18 8.22 -13.61
C TRP A 143 -7.65 8.32 -13.18
N GLU A 144 -8.56 8.12 -14.11
CA GLU A 144 -10.00 8.18 -13.83
C GLU A 144 -10.46 7.04 -12.90
N LYS A 145 -9.75 5.92 -12.88
CA LYS A 145 -10.07 4.78 -12.03
C LYS A 145 -9.34 4.81 -10.69
N GLY A 146 -8.39 5.72 -10.51
CA GLY A 146 -7.64 5.88 -9.25
C GLY A 146 -6.67 4.74 -8.95
N TYR A 147 -6.22 3.98 -9.96
CA TYR A 147 -5.18 2.96 -9.84
C TYR A 147 -4.38 2.85 -11.15
N PHE A 148 -3.19 2.27 -11.05
CA PHE A 148 -2.34 1.95 -12.20
C PHE A 148 -2.58 0.51 -12.64
N GLU A 149 -2.74 0.28 -13.93
CA GLU A 149 -2.95 -1.06 -14.49
C GLU A 149 -1.77 -1.47 -15.37
N ASN A 150 -1.28 -2.70 -15.18
CA ASN A 150 -0.32 -3.32 -16.08
C ASN A 150 -1.05 -4.11 -17.16
N THR A 151 -0.97 -3.64 -18.40
CA THR A 151 -1.67 -4.27 -19.53
C THR A 151 -0.94 -5.46 -20.13
N LYS A 152 0.36 -5.64 -19.84
CA LYS A 152 1.15 -6.75 -20.44
C LYS A 152 1.19 -8.02 -19.59
N GLY A 153 0.65 -8.03 -18.37
CA GLY A 153 0.69 -9.20 -17.50
C GLY A 153 -0.15 -10.39 -17.96
N ARG A 154 -0.86 -10.27 -19.08
CA ARG A 154 -1.82 -11.29 -19.51
C ARG A 154 -1.20 -12.51 -20.15
N ASP A 155 -0.02 -12.41 -20.75
CA ASP A 155 0.54 -13.46 -21.61
C ASP A 155 1.97 -13.89 -21.26
N SER A 156 2.61 -13.28 -20.24
CA SER A 156 3.97 -13.62 -19.90
C SER A 156 4.02 -14.63 -18.75
N GLU A 157 4.71 -15.73 -18.94
CA GLU A 157 5.22 -16.53 -17.83
C GLU A 157 6.10 -15.61 -16.98
N PHE A 158 5.64 -15.27 -15.77
CA PHE A 158 6.47 -14.52 -14.83
C PHE A 158 7.70 -15.38 -14.48
N SER A 159 8.83 -15.06 -15.08
CA SER A 159 10.09 -15.58 -14.61
C SER A 159 10.45 -14.89 -13.29
N PHE A 160 10.82 -15.64 -12.29
CA PHE A 160 11.30 -15.14 -11.01
C PHE A 160 12.39 -14.04 -11.13
N ARG A 161 13.27 -14.16 -12.14
CA ARG A 161 14.34 -13.18 -12.40
C ARG A 161 13.85 -11.88 -13.03
N ASP A 162 12.75 -11.94 -13.71
CA ASP A 162 12.20 -10.84 -14.51
C ASP A 162 10.85 -10.38 -13.99
N ALA A 163 10.46 -10.80 -12.78
CA ALA A 163 9.19 -10.41 -12.20
C ALA A 163 9.11 -8.88 -12.05
N PRO A 164 8.18 -8.23 -12.74
CA PRO A 164 8.03 -6.79 -12.65
C PRO A 164 7.60 -6.37 -11.25
N GLY A 165 7.94 -5.15 -10.84
CA GLY A 165 7.56 -4.63 -9.53
C GLY A 165 8.39 -5.17 -8.36
N MET A 166 9.56 -5.76 -8.61
CA MET A 166 10.45 -6.29 -7.57
C MET A 166 11.91 -6.01 -7.88
N ILE A 167 12.69 -5.71 -6.85
CA ILE A 167 14.15 -5.59 -6.94
C ILE A 167 14.81 -6.42 -5.85
N TYR A 168 15.86 -7.17 -6.22
CA TYR A 168 16.64 -7.93 -5.26
C TYR A 168 17.43 -6.99 -4.35
N ARG A 169 17.36 -7.19 -3.04
CA ARG A 169 18.07 -6.41 -2.03
C ARG A 169 18.89 -7.28 -1.07
N GLY A 170 18.59 -8.59 -0.99
CA GLY A 170 19.06 -9.45 0.09
C GLY A 170 18.31 -9.16 1.40
N THR A 171 18.35 -10.13 2.30
CA THR A 171 17.61 -10.08 3.59
C THR A 171 18.03 -8.91 4.47
N ASP A 172 19.31 -8.63 4.59
CA ASP A 172 19.86 -7.59 5.48
C ASP A 172 19.57 -6.15 5.03
N SER A 173 19.12 -5.98 3.79
CA SER A 173 18.82 -4.67 3.19
C SER A 173 17.33 -4.35 3.17
N LEU A 174 16.49 -5.26 3.66
CA LEU A 174 15.05 -5.04 3.78
C LEU A 174 14.69 -4.39 5.12
N PRO A 175 13.64 -3.57 5.15
CA PRO A 175 13.12 -3.06 6.40
C PRO A 175 12.72 -4.19 7.34
N GLN A 176 13.15 -4.09 8.60
CA GLN A 176 12.74 -5.05 9.62
C GLN A 176 11.30 -4.73 10.05
N LEU A 177 10.37 -5.57 9.64
CA LEU A 177 8.95 -5.43 9.96
C LEU A 177 8.66 -5.91 11.37
N ILE A 178 7.91 -5.11 12.11
CA ILE A 178 7.31 -5.47 13.39
C ILE A 178 5.81 -5.42 13.25
N ILE A 179 5.14 -6.44 13.79
CA ILE A 179 3.70 -6.51 13.88
C ILE A 179 3.32 -6.40 15.34
N TYR A 180 2.44 -5.46 15.67
CA TYR A 180 1.98 -5.20 17.03
C TYR A 180 0.46 -5.28 17.10
N GLN A 181 -0.07 -6.15 17.96
CA GLN A 181 -1.50 -6.34 18.23
C GLN A 181 -2.37 -6.57 16.98
N LEU A 182 -1.84 -7.25 15.96
CA LEU A 182 -2.58 -7.54 14.73
C LEU A 182 -3.02 -8.99 14.59
N ASP A 183 -2.78 -9.84 15.57
CA ASP A 183 -3.11 -11.27 15.45
C ASP A 183 -4.60 -11.49 15.14
N GLU A 184 -5.50 -10.78 15.82
CA GLU A 184 -6.94 -10.88 15.54
C GLU A 184 -7.36 -10.23 14.23
N PRO A 185 -6.99 -8.95 13.92
CA PRO A 185 -7.30 -8.34 12.64
C PRO A 185 -6.78 -9.11 11.42
N LEU A 186 -5.66 -9.81 11.56
CA LEU A 186 -5.03 -10.54 10.46
C LEU A 186 -5.37 -12.03 10.42
N LYS A 187 -5.90 -12.60 11.49
CA LYS A 187 -6.29 -14.03 11.51
C LYS A 187 -7.11 -14.42 10.30
N GLY A 188 -7.99 -13.55 9.94
CA GLY A 188 -8.87 -13.81 8.83
C GLY A 188 -8.29 -13.63 7.46
N LEU A 189 -7.18 -12.93 7.32
CA LEU A 189 -6.47 -12.89 6.04
C LEU A 189 -5.77 -14.22 5.73
N PHE A 190 -5.42 -15.01 6.76
CA PHE A 190 -4.42 -16.08 6.63
C PHE A 190 -4.90 -17.46 7.04
N ALA A 191 -6.01 -17.55 7.72
CA ALA A 191 -6.72 -18.79 7.89
C ALA A 191 -7.75 -18.93 6.74
N GLU A 192 -8.31 -20.09 6.54
CA GLU A 192 -9.37 -20.41 5.58
C GLU A 192 -10.62 -19.49 5.68
N SER A 193 -10.43 -18.25 6.06
CA SER A 193 -11.49 -17.32 6.41
C SER A 193 -11.93 -16.51 5.20
N ASN A 194 -13.22 -16.34 5.15
CA ASN A 194 -13.94 -15.50 4.19
C ASN A 194 -13.91 -14.02 4.60
N GLN A 195 -12.74 -13.44 4.92
CA GLN A 195 -12.68 -12.03 5.31
C GLN A 195 -12.49 -11.11 4.09
N SER A 196 -13.24 -10.03 4.12
CA SER A 196 -13.17 -8.94 3.14
C SER A 196 -12.72 -7.61 3.79
N GLU A 197 -12.31 -7.66 5.06
CA GLU A 197 -11.95 -6.48 5.84
C GLU A 197 -10.79 -6.73 6.79
N ILE A 198 -9.87 -5.76 6.85
CA ILE A 198 -8.87 -5.59 7.91
C ILE A 198 -9.28 -4.35 8.69
N LEU A 199 -9.68 -4.50 9.94
CA LEU A 199 -10.00 -3.41 10.86
C LEU A 199 -9.02 -3.44 12.02
N VAL A 200 -8.23 -2.38 12.16
CA VAL A 200 -7.27 -2.20 13.25
C VAL A 200 -7.71 -1.04 14.11
N THR A 201 -8.06 -1.32 15.36
CA THR A 201 -8.47 -0.31 16.36
C THR A 201 -7.43 -0.08 17.44
N ASP A 202 -6.46 -0.99 17.56
CA ASP A 202 -5.31 -0.86 18.46
C ASP A 202 -4.19 -1.79 17.96
N GLY A 203 -3.34 -1.27 17.09
CA GLY A 203 -2.26 -2.07 16.50
C GLY A 203 -1.55 -1.38 15.36
N ALA A 204 -0.47 -1.97 14.90
CA ALA A 204 0.36 -1.42 13.83
C ALA A 204 1.23 -2.48 13.16
N TRP A 205 1.60 -2.22 11.90
CA TRP A 205 2.82 -2.78 11.32
C TRP A 205 3.82 -1.65 11.08
N ALA A 206 5.04 -1.86 11.52
CA ALA A 206 6.02 -0.80 11.70
C ALA A 206 7.44 -1.25 11.33
N CYS A 207 8.34 -0.30 11.19
CA CYS A 207 9.77 -0.54 11.11
C CYS A 207 10.50 -0.03 12.34
N LEU A 208 11.48 -0.79 12.80
CA LEU A 208 12.36 -0.39 13.91
C LEU A 208 13.23 0.83 13.56
N GLY A 209 13.59 1.57 14.59
CA GLY A 209 14.54 2.68 14.49
C GLY A 209 13.95 3.90 13.77
N LYS A 210 14.66 4.38 12.76
CA LYS A 210 14.27 5.61 12.05
C LYS A 210 13.12 5.41 11.04
N GLY A 211 12.61 4.19 10.89
CA GLY A 211 11.65 3.83 9.86
C GLY A 211 12.34 3.44 8.52
N ALA A 212 11.53 3.16 7.51
CA ALA A 212 11.97 2.72 6.20
C ALA A 212 11.88 3.83 5.15
N SER A 213 12.80 3.79 4.19
CA SER A 213 12.75 4.56 2.95
C SER A 213 13.01 3.65 1.76
N ALA A 214 12.45 3.99 0.62
CA ALA A 214 12.75 3.27 -0.62
C ALA A 214 14.17 3.63 -1.14
N PRO A 215 14.78 2.76 -1.95
CA PRO A 215 16.01 3.10 -2.66
C PRO A 215 15.81 4.38 -3.50
N LYS A 216 16.83 5.26 -3.50
CA LYS A 216 16.77 6.59 -4.15
C LYS A 216 16.25 6.57 -5.59
N SER A 217 16.54 5.51 -6.33
CA SER A 217 16.11 5.35 -7.73
C SER A 217 14.59 5.20 -7.91
N TYR A 218 13.84 5.00 -6.83
CA TYR A 218 12.41 4.68 -6.85
C TYR A 218 11.55 5.70 -6.08
N LYS A 219 11.98 6.97 -6.04
CA LYS A 219 11.20 8.12 -5.53
C LYS A 219 10.64 7.98 -4.11
N ASN A 220 11.32 7.29 -3.22
CA ASN A 220 10.89 7.07 -1.84
C ASN A 220 9.45 6.52 -1.72
N VAL A 221 9.14 5.49 -2.52
CA VAL A 221 7.85 4.82 -2.54
C VAL A 221 7.94 3.47 -1.85
N LEU A 222 7.08 3.24 -0.87
CA LEU A 222 7.05 2.03 -0.07
C LEU A 222 5.72 1.29 -0.23
N LEU A 223 5.77 0.00 -0.51
CA LEU A 223 4.62 -0.89 -0.45
C LEU A 223 4.18 -1.07 1.01
N VAL A 224 2.90 -0.94 1.31
CA VAL A 224 2.36 -1.15 2.67
C VAL A 224 1.40 -2.33 2.77
N ALA A 225 0.77 -2.71 1.67
CA ALA A 225 -0.05 -3.92 1.60
C ALA A 225 -0.14 -4.44 0.16
N GLN A 226 -0.24 -5.74 0.00
CA GLN A 226 -0.70 -6.40 -1.21
C GLN A 226 -1.97 -7.19 -0.89
N LEU A 227 -3.00 -7.01 -1.70
CA LEU A 227 -4.32 -7.60 -1.46
C LEU A 227 -4.91 -8.11 -2.77
N THR A 228 -5.31 -9.36 -2.79
CA THR A 228 -5.94 -9.99 -3.95
C THR A 228 -7.41 -10.24 -3.68
N THR A 229 -8.26 -9.76 -4.55
CA THR A 229 -9.71 -9.88 -4.44
C THR A 229 -10.39 -9.75 -5.81
N ALA A 230 -11.58 -10.30 -5.95
CA ALA A 230 -12.47 -10.03 -7.08
C ALA A 230 -13.29 -8.74 -6.87
N GLY A 231 -13.22 -8.17 -5.68
CA GLY A 231 -14.02 -7.02 -5.26
C GLY A 231 -13.36 -5.67 -5.52
N LYS A 232 -14.10 -4.64 -5.12
CA LYS A 232 -13.64 -3.24 -5.16
C LYS A 232 -12.95 -2.90 -3.85
N LEU A 233 -11.66 -2.57 -3.92
CA LEU A 233 -10.85 -2.19 -2.77
C LEU A 233 -11.21 -0.79 -2.27
N SER A 234 -11.22 -0.62 -0.95
CA SER A 234 -11.30 0.66 -0.26
C SER A 234 -10.41 0.66 0.97
N TYR A 235 -9.99 1.86 1.41
CA TYR A 235 -9.20 1.97 2.63
C TYR A 235 -9.35 3.33 3.32
N GLU A 236 -9.05 3.33 4.62
CA GLU A 236 -8.78 4.48 5.48
C GLU A 236 -7.49 4.14 6.25
N LEU A 237 -6.40 4.85 5.95
CA LEU A 237 -5.07 4.55 6.48
C LEU A 237 -4.58 5.66 7.41
N ASN A 238 -3.88 5.28 8.48
CA ASN A 238 -3.13 6.21 9.30
C ASN A 238 -1.65 5.85 9.25
N LEU A 239 -0.80 6.87 9.16
CA LEU A 239 0.64 6.72 8.93
C LEU A 239 1.42 7.52 9.98
N GLN A 240 2.51 6.94 10.47
CA GLN A 240 3.53 7.67 11.21
C GLN A 240 4.79 7.77 10.37
N LEU A 241 5.25 8.99 10.17
CA LEU A 241 6.45 9.30 9.39
C LEU A 241 7.55 9.83 10.29
N GLY A 242 8.78 9.43 9.98
CA GLY A 242 9.97 10.07 10.53
C GLY A 242 10.40 11.24 9.66
N THR A 243 10.69 12.37 10.28
CA THR A 243 11.16 13.58 9.62
C THR A 243 12.69 13.59 9.47
N PRO A 244 13.25 14.40 8.55
CA PRO A 244 14.70 14.51 8.38
C PRO A 244 15.45 15.00 9.63
N ASP A 245 14.79 15.77 10.51
CA ASP A 245 15.34 16.25 11.78
C ASP A 245 15.14 15.26 12.97
N GLY A 246 14.64 14.05 12.66
CA GLY A 246 14.53 12.97 13.65
C GLY A 246 13.27 12.99 14.52
N LYS A 247 12.31 13.85 14.20
CA LYS A 247 10.98 13.84 14.83
C LYS A 247 10.04 12.87 14.14
N SER A 248 8.84 12.72 14.70
CA SER A 248 7.76 11.96 14.07
C SER A 248 6.56 12.87 13.83
N ILE A 249 5.88 12.64 12.72
CA ILE A 249 4.60 13.26 12.38
C ILE A 249 3.56 12.18 12.10
N ARG A 250 2.31 12.44 12.46
CA ARG A 250 1.20 11.52 12.25
C ARG A 250 0.25 12.06 11.20
N TYR A 251 -0.14 11.18 10.31
CA TYR A 251 -1.17 11.40 9.33
C TYR A 251 -2.35 10.47 9.62
N VAL A 252 -3.56 11.02 9.71
CA VAL A 252 -4.80 10.28 9.98
C VAL A 252 -5.80 10.46 8.85
N ALA A 253 -6.59 9.44 8.58
CA ALA A 253 -7.57 9.45 7.50
C ALA A 253 -8.70 10.48 7.73
N SER A 254 -9.08 10.69 8.98
CA SER A 254 -10.18 11.60 9.35
C SER A 254 -10.03 12.13 10.77
N ASN A 255 -10.69 13.25 11.06
CA ASN A 255 -10.79 13.88 12.38
C ASN A 255 -9.42 14.13 13.06
N PRO A 256 -8.45 14.79 12.39
CA PRO A 256 -7.15 15.05 12.97
C PRO A 256 -7.25 15.93 14.23
N THR A 257 -6.42 15.65 15.21
CA THR A 257 -6.14 16.57 16.33
C THR A 257 -5.26 17.73 15.87
N THR A 258 -4.93 18.65 16.76
CA THR A 258 -4.02 19.78 16.47
C THR A 258 -2.58 19.34 16.17
N GLU A 259 -2.19 18.12 16.60
CA GLU A 259 -0.85 17.56 16.39
C GLU A 259 -0.79 16.57 15.22
N GLU A 260 -1.91 16.36 14.53
CA GLU A 260 -2.03 15.41 13.44
C GLU A 260 -2.35 16.11 12.12
N LEU A 261 -1.93 15.48 11.05
CA LEU A 261 -2.20 15.95 9.69
C LEU A 261 -3.17 14.99 9.00
N THR A 262 -3.80 15.48 7.96
CA THR A 262 -4.60 14.63 7.06
C THR A 262 -4.14 14.83 5.62
N HIS A 263 -4.39 13.83 4.79
CA HIS A 263 -4.12 13.90 3.35
C HIS A 263 -5.27 13.20 2.61
N PRO A 264 -5.80 13.78 1.52
CA PRO A 264 -6.92 13.20 0.78
C PRO A 264 -6.70 11.76 0.32
N SER A 265 -5.46 11.39 -0.02
CA SER A 265 -5.11 10.05 -0.47
C SER A 265 -5.08 8.99 0.63
N LEU A 266 -5.22 9.34 1.90
CA LEU A 266 -5.35 8.38 3.00
C LEU A 266 -6.70 7.65 3.00
N THR A 267 -7.64 8.12 2.19
CA THR A 267 -8.96 7.51 2.06
C THR A 267 -9.24 7.21 0.59
N GLN A 268 -9.59 5.96 0.32
CA GLN A 268 -10.11 5.55 -0.99
C GLN A 268 -11.46 4.86 -0.80
N LYS A 269 -12.49 5.42 -1.40
CA LYS A 269 -13.83 4.81 -1.45
C LYS A 269 -14.01 4.04 -2.76
N PRO A 270 -14.76 2.93 -2.74
CA PRO A 270 -15.09 2.23 -3.98
C PRO A 270 -15.85 3.19 -4.90
N LYS A 271 -15.39 3.34 -6.13
CA LYS A 271 -16.18 4.08 -7.12
C LYS A 271 -17.46 3.29 -7.42
N LYS A 272 -18.59 3.97 -7.38
CA LYS A 272 -19.92 3.42 -7.72
C LYS A 272 -19.98 2.87 -9.13
#